data_aa02c219f4fd0237f3056ab2e032ed4e
#
_entry.id   aa02c219f4fd0237f3056ab2e032ed4e
#
_cell.length_a   1.000
_cell.length_b   1.000
_cell.length_c   1.000
_cell.angle_alpha   90.00
_cell.angle_beta   90.00
_cell.angle_gamma   90.00
#
_symmetry.space_group_name_H-M   'P 1'
#
loop_
_entity.id
_entity.type
_entity.pdbx_description
1 polymer ?
#
loop_
_entity_poly.entity_id
_entity_poly.type
_entity_poly.pdbx_seq_one_letter_code
_entity_poly.pdbx_strand_id
1 'polypeptide(L)'
;MDIKQRTGIAAGEYKRRRRQLMDMAGEDAILVLPAAAEKVRSLDTHYPFRQDSDFQYLSGFPEPEAVLVLIPGRRHGEAILFCRERDAEREAWDGSRAGQEGAVAQYGMDDAYPIDDLDDILPGLLEGRSRVYYHFGRDADFDLKLIGWVNRVRSQVRHGAQPPHEFLELGHLLHEQRLFKSGAEVALMHHAAQISVRAHLAAMKAARAGIHEYELQAELERVFRANDAVPAYCSIVGAGRNGCILHYRDNNARSRDGELVLIDAGAEYRGYASDITRTFPVNGRFSA
;
A
#
# COMPACT_ATOMS: atom_id res chain seq x y z
N MET A 1 -5.76 18.98 2.98
CA MET A 1 -5.85 18.61 1.53
C MET A 1 -6.93 17.55 1.42
N ASP A 2 -7.87 17.69 0.49
CA ASP A 2 -8.95 16.71 0.26
C ASP A 2 -8.35 15.34 -0.13
N ILE A 3 -8.96 14.24 0.34
CA ILE A 3 -8.53 12.86 0.04
C ILE A 3 -8.40 12.62 -1.48
N LYS A 4 -9.32 13.17 -2.29
CA LYS A 4 -9.25 13.04 -3.75
C LYS A 4 -8.01 13.73 -4.35
N GLN A 5 -7.59 14.87 -3.80
CA GLN A 5 -6.36 15.54 -4.25
C GLN A 5 -5.11 14.73 -3.92
N ARG A 6 -5.12 14.03 -2.77
CA ARG A 6 -4.00 13.21 -2.31
C ARG A 6 -3.92 11.86 -3.03
N THR A 7 -5.05 11.15 -3.16
CA THR A 7 -5.09 9.76 -3.66
C THR A 7 -5.58 9.63 -5.11
N GLY A 8 -6.21 10.65 -5.67
CA GLY A 8 -6.90 10.57 -6.96
C GLY A 8 -8.30 9.94 -6.90
N ILE A 9 -8.70 9.41 -5.74
CA ILE A 9 -9.94 8.66 -5.52
C ILE A 9 -10.83 9.45 -4.56
N ALA A 10 -12.12 9.59 -4.88
CA ALA A 10 -13.07 10.32 -4.05
C ALA A 10 -13.40 9.56 -2.75
N ALA A 11 -13.67 10.28 -1.66
CA ALA A 11 -14.03 9.70 -0.35
C ALA A 11 -15.23 8.73 -0.45
N GLY A 12 -16.22 9.06 -1.27
CA GLY A 12 -17.38 8.20 -1.49
C GLY A 12 -17.05 6.83 -2.08
N GLU A 13 -15.95 6.70 -2.84
CA GLU A 13 -15.52 5.42 -3.37
C GLU A 13 -14.92 4.53 -2.28
N TYR A 14 -14.10 5.09 -1.39
CA TYR A 14 -13.59 4.37 -0.21
C TYR A 14 -14.74 3.87 0.67
N LYS A 15 -15.74 4.72 0.92
CA LYS A 15 -16.93 4.33 1.68
C LYS A 15 -17.71 3.20 0.99
N ARG A 16 -17.86 3.26 -0.33
CA ARG A 16 -18.50 2.19 -1.13
C ARG A 16 -17.72 0.87 -1.03
N ARG A 17 -16.38 0.92 -1.12
CA ARG A 17 -15.51 -0.26 -1.00
C ARG A 17 -15.66 -0.93 0.37
N ARG A 18 -15.61 -0.13 1.44
CA ARG A 18 -15.82 -0.65 2.80
C ARG A 18 -17.20 -1.27 2.95
N ARG A 19 -18.25 -0.60 2.44
CA ARG A 19 -19.61 -1.14 2.49
C ARG A 19 -19.72 -2.48 1.78
N GLN A 20 -19.24 -2.57 0.55
CA GLN A 20 -19.27 -3.80 -0.23
C GLN A 20 -18.52 -4.94 0.47
N LEU A 21 -17.37 -4.65 1.09
CA LEU A 21 -16.61 -5.65 1.84
C LEU A 21 -17.38 -6.13 3.08
N MET A 22 -18.03 -5.22 3.80
CA MET A 22 -18.87 -5.55 4.96
C MET A 22 -20.09 -6.38 4.55
N ASP A 23 -20.74 -6.04 3.43
CA ASP A 23 -21.87 -6.83 2.90
C ASP A 23 -21.45 -8.28 2.58
N MET A 24 -20.23 -8.49 2.07
CA MET A 24 -19.69 -9.84 1.83
C MET A 24 -19.31 -10.58 3.11
N ALA A 25 -18.82 -9.89 4.13
CA ALA A 25 -18.43 -10.49 5.39
C ALA A 25 -19.63 -10.92 6.26
N GLY A 26 -20.76 -10.21 6.16
CA GLY A 26 -21.98 -10.45 6.91
C GLY A 26 -22.02 -9.77 8.28
N GLU A 27 -23.23 -9.68 8.88
CA GLU A 27 -23.50 -8.85 10.05
C GLU A 27 -22.74 -9.25 11.34
N ASP A 28 -22.40 -10.52 11.50
CA ASP A 28 -21.71 -11.04 12.69
C ASP A 28 -20.19 -10.97 12.58
N ALA A 29 -19.68 -10.24 11.59
CA ALA A 29 -18.25 -10.13 11.34
C ALA A 29 -17.64 -8.89 11.97
N ILE A 30 -16.33 -8.98 12.23
CA ILE A 30 -15.43 -7.87 12.44
C ILE A 30 -14.22 -8.06 11.50
N LEU A 31 -13.83 -7.01 10.80
CA LEU A 31 -12.68 -7.03 9.92
C LEU A 31 -11.61 -6.10 10.49
N VAL A 32 -10.39 -6.60 10.64
CA VAL A 32 -9.28 -5.88 11.25
C VAL A 32 -8.13 -5.80 10.26
N LEU A 33 -7.71 -4.58 9.91
CA LEU A 33 -6.59 -4.33 8.99
C LEU A 33 -5.60 -3.37 9.61
N PRO A 34 -4.41 -3.83 9.97
CA PRO A 34 -3.32 -2.94 10.33
C PRO A 34 -2.75 -2.23 9.10
N ALA A 35 -2.28 -1.02 9.28
CA ALA A 35 -1.46 -0.29 8.32
C ALA A 35 -0.09 -0.98 8.16
N ALA A 36 0.64 -0.64 7.10
CA ALA A 36 2.03 -1.06 6.98
C ALA A 36 2.86 -0.50 8.14
N ALA A 37 3.81 -1.29 8.62
CA ALA A 37 4.81 -0.82 9.58
C ALA A 37 5.94 -0.08 8.87
N GLU A 38 6.48 0.97 9.52
CA GLU A 38 7.73 1.59 9.09
C GLU A 38 8.89 0.60 9.24
N LYS A 39 9.79 0.59 8.26
CA LYS A 39 10.93 -0.34 8.25
C LYS A 39 12.24 0.41 8.44
N VAL A 40 12.99 0.03 9.46
CA VAL A 40 14.32 0.56 9.72
C VAL A 40 15.27 0.11 8.62
N ARG A 41 15.98 1.06 8.03
CA ARG A 41 17.08 0.83 7.09
C ARG A 41 18.42 0.68 7.84
N SER A 42 18.68 1.59 8.76
CA SER A 42 19.90 1.63 9.56
C SER A 42 19.71 2.57 10.75
N LEU A 43 19.89 2.08 11.97
CA LEU A 43 19.77 2.83 13.22
C LEU A 43 18.44 3.64 13.28
N ASP A 44 18.55 4.95 13.17
CA ASP A 44 17.43 5.93 13.20
C ASP A 44 16.89 6.30 11.80
N THR A 45 17.46 5.72 10.75
CA THR A 45 17.05 5.97 9.37
C THR A 45 16.09 4.90 8.89
N HIS A 46 14.93 5.31 8.36
CA HIS A 46 13.91 4.41 7.83
C HIS A 46 13.96 4.36 6.30
N TYR A 47 13.48 3.24 5.74
CA TYR A 47 13.10 3.22 4.33
C TYR A 47 11.93 4.17 4.07
N PRO A 48 11.77 4.71 2.84
CA PRO A 48 10.57 5.46 2.50
C PRO A 48 9.32 4.63 2.82
N PHE A 49 8.39 5.23 3.58
CA PHE A 49 7.15 4.57 3.95
C PHE A 49 6.28 4.33 2.72
N ARG A 50 5.75 3.13 2.61
CA ARG A 50 4.73 2.76 1.64
C ARG A 50 3.61 2.02 2.35
N GLN A 51 2.40 2.56 2.25
CA GLN A 51 1.22 1.96 2.86
C GLN A 51 0.92 0.57 2.30
N ASP A 52 0.36 -0.31 3.13
CA ASP A 52 -0.20 -1.59 2.68
C ASP A 52 -1.28 -1.36 1.62
N SER A 53 -1.26 -2.15 0.56
CA SER A 53 -2.15 -1.94 -0.58
C SER A 53 -3.62 -2.21 -0.26
N ASP A 54 -3.92 -3.15 0.62
CA ASP A 54 -5.28 -3.47 1.04
C ASP A 54 -5.82 -2.39 2.00
N PHE A 55 -4.98 -1.95 2.93
CA PHE A 55 -5.29 -0.84 3.81
C PHE A 55 -5.53 0.46 3.03
N GLN A 56 -4.64 0.79 2.09
CA GLN A 56 -4.78 1.95 1.20
C GLN A 56 -6.06 1.89 0.37
N TYR A 57 -6.40 0.71 -0.17
CA TYR A 57 -7.59 0.49 -1.00
C TYR A 57 -8.89 0.77 -0.25
N LEU A 58 -8.95 0.46 1.06
CA LEU A 58 -10.15 0.63 1.89
C LEU A 58 -10.22 1.98 2.61
N SER A 59 -9.07 2.57 2.94
CA SER A 59 -9.02 3.77 3.79
C SER A 59 -8.59 5.03 3.06
N GLY A 60 -7.68 4.92 2.11
CA GLY A 60 -6.94 6.06 1.55
C GLY A 60 -6.06 6.78 2.57
N PHE A 61 -5.92 6.22 3.79
CA PHE A 61 -5.18 6.82 4.89
C PHE A 61 -3.67 6.54 4.74
N PRO A 62 -2.82 7.58 4.66
CA PRO A 62 -1.43 7.40 4.24
C PRO A 62 -0.45 7.18 5.38
N GLU A 63 -0.89 7.28 6.65
CA GLU A 63 0.02 7.27 7.79
C GLU A 63 0.28 5.85 8.32
N PRO A 64 1.48 5.59 8.86
CA PRO A 64 1.77 4.37 9.61
C PRO A 64 1.02 4.35 10.95
N GLU A 65 1.24 3.30 11.75
CA GLU A 65 0.69 3.15 13.09
C GLU A 65 -0.83 3.38 13.13
N ALA A 66 -1.54 2.67 12.25
CA ALA A 66 -3.00 2.74 12.20
C ALA A 66 -3.62 1.35 12.04
N VAL A 67 -4.85 1.20 12.50
CA VAL A 67 -5.65 -0.02 12.34
C VAL A 67 -7.06 0.37 11.90
N LEU A 68 -7.49 -0.13 10.76
CA LEU A 68 -8.86 0.00 10.28
C LEU A 68 -9.68 -1.18 10.82
N VAL A 69 -10.79 -0.87 11.47
CA VAL A 69 -11.75 -1.87 11.96
C VAL A 69 -13.09 -1.61 11.32
N LEU A 70 -13.64 -2.64 10.66
CA LEU A 70 -14.96 -2.57 10.04
C LEU A 70 -15.90 -3.54 10.75
N ILE A 71 -17.08 -3.04 11.16
CA ILE A 71 -18.06 -3.81 11.93
C ILE A 71 -19.44 -3.61 11.31
N PRO A 72 -19.89 -4.53 10.45
CA PRO A 72 -21.20 -4.45 9.82
C PRO A 72 -22.33 -4.30 10.85
N GLY A 73 -23.28 -3.40 10.59
CA GLY A 73 -24.46 -3.18 11.43
C GLY A 73 -24.21 -2.51 12.79
N ARG A 74 -22.99 -2.04 13.08
CA ARG A 74 -22.72 -1.33 14.33
C ARG A 74 -23.42 0.04 14.34
N ARG A 75 -24.28 0.30 15.33
CA ARG A 75 -25.11 1.51 15.43
C ARG A 75 -24.32 2.81 15.54
N HIS A 76 -23.16 2.78 16.18
CA HIS A 76 -22.27 3.94 16.41
C HIS A 76 -21.20 4.10 15.33
N GLY A 77 -21.50 3.70 14.10
CA GLY A 77 -20.57 3.74 12.98
C GLY A 77 -19.91 2.40 12.71
N GLU A 78 -19.76 2.07 11.42
CA GLU A 78 -19.29 0.77 10.96
C GLU A 78 -17.78 0.76 10.65
N ALA A 79 -17.22 1.93 10.31
CA ALA A 79 -15.82 2.10 9.94
C ALA A 79 -15.07 2.92 11.02
N ILE A 80 -14.19 2.26 11.74
CA ILE A 80 -13.40 2.84 12.83
C ILE A 80 -11.94 2.85 12.44
N LEU A 81 -11.23 3.96 12.69
CA LEU A 81 -9.80 4.04 12.51
C LEU A 81 -9.11 4.31 13.84
N PHE A 82 -8.21 3.43 14.23
CA PHE A 82 -7.21 3.72 15.25
C PHE A 82 -6.01 4.37 14.56
N CYS A 83 -5.57 5.52 15.01
CA CYS A 83 -4.44 6.24 14.40
C CYS A 83 -3.71 7.11 15.42
N ARG A 84 -2.54 7.61 15.05
CA ARG A 84 -1.75 8.50 15.89
C ARG A 84 -2.54 9.78 16.20
N GLU A 85 -2.40 10.26 17.41
CA GLU A 85 -2.92 11.57 17.81
C GLU A 85 -2.10 12.70 17.16
N ARG A 86 -2.71 13.85 17.08
CA ARG A 86 -1.98 15.09 16.76
C ARG A 86 -1.07 15.45 17.93
N ASP A 87 0.18 15.70 17.62
CA ASP A 87 1.23 16.07 18.58
C ASP A 87 2.12 17.12 17.93
N ALA A 88 2.03 18.36 18.42
CA ALA A 88 2.74 19.50 17.84
C ALA A 88 4.28 19.33 17.86
N GLU A 89 4.83 18.67 18.87
CA GLU A 89 6.27 18.40 18.95
C GLU A 89 6.68 17.37 17.90
N ARG A 90 5.94 16.26 17.79
CA ARG A 90 6.19 15.23 16.76
C ARG A 90 5.93 15.75 15.36
N GLU A 91 4.87 16.51 15.16
CA GLU A 91 4.56 17.11 13.84
C GLU A 91 5.65 18.09 13.35
N ALA A 92 6.41 18.68 14.26
CA ALA A 92 7.57 19.51 13.89
C ALA A 92 8.74 18.69 13.31
N TRP A 93 8.82 17.38 13.62
CA TRP A 93 9.85 16.46 13.13
C TRP A 93 9.38 15.66 11.92
N ASP A 94 8.20 15.04 12.00
CA ASP A 94 7.73 14.03 11.07
C ASP A 94 6.70 14.57 10.07
N GLY A 95 6.26 15.82 10.24
CA GLY A 95 5.18 16.41 9.46
C GLY A 95 3.79 16.25 10.11
N SER A 96 2.80 16.90 9.52
CA SER A 96 1.44 16.95 10.08
C SER A 96 0.75 15.58 10.09
N ARG A 97 0.04 15.28 11.17
CA ARG A 97 -0.79 14.09 11.36
C ARG A 97 -2.27 14.45 11.17
N ALA A 98 -3.04 13.50 10.65
CA ALA A 98 -4.49 13.67 10.51
C ALA A 98 -5.18 13.73 11.89
N GLY A 99 -4.74 12.90 12.82
CA GLY A 99 -5.41 12.70 14.09
C GLY A 99 -6.82 12.11 13.92
N GLN A 100 -7.54 11.97 15.01
CA GLN A 100 -8.89 11.40 15.03
C GLN A 100 -9.89 12.26 14.25
N GLU A 101 -9.82 13.58 14.42
CA GLU A 101 -10.68 14.52 13.69
C GLU A 101 -10.45 14.44 12.18
N GLY A 102 -9.18 14.37 11.75
CA GLY A 102 -8.85 14.23 10.33
C GLY A 102 -9.28 12.88 9.77
N ALA A 103 -9.17 11.79 10.54
CA ALA A 103 -9.65 10.47 10.14
C ALA A 103 -11.15 10.49 9.79
N VAL A 104 -11.95 11.15 10.59
CA VAL A 104 -13.40 11.32 10.36
C VAL A 104 -13.65 12.29 9.21
N ALA A 105 -13.13 13.51 9.29
CA ALA A 105 -13.48 14.60 8.39
C ALA A 105 -12.90 14.44 6.97
N GLN A 106 -11.67 13.91 6.84
CA GLN A 106 -10.98 13.85 5.55
C GLN A 106 -11.04 12.45 4.92
N TYR A 107 -11.00 11.37 5.74
CA TYR A 107 -10.97 9.99 5.26
C TYR A 107 -12.31 9.27 5.37
N GLY A 108 -13.33 9.95 5.91
CA GLY A 108 -14.71 9.46 5.94
C GLY A 108 -14.86 8.20 6.81
N MET A 109 -14.13 8.15 7.92
CA MET A 109 -14.38 7.17 8.97
C MET A 109 -15.62 7.61 9.77
N ASP A 110 -16.34 6.64 10.30
CA ASP A 110 -17.50 6.95 11.14
C ASP A 110 -17.07 7.32 12.57
N ASP A 111 -15.93 6.74 13.01
CA ASP A 111 -15.34 6.98 14.34
C ASP A 111 -13.81 6.83 14.26
N ALA A 112 -13.08 7.42 15.21
CA ALA A 112 -11.64 7.28 15.31
C ALA A 112 -11.15 7.38 16.75
N TYR A 113 -10.12 6.59 17.08
CA TYR A 113 -9.50 6.53 18.40
C TYR A 113 -7.98 6.65 18.32
N PRO A 114 -7.31 7.06 19.40
CA PRO A 114 -5.85 6.94 19.51
C PRO A 114 -5.39 5.51 19.30
N ILE A 115 -4.27 5.33 18.60
CA ILE A 115 -3.70 3.99 18.40
C ILE A 115 -3.31 3.32 19.71
N ASP A 116 -2.91 4.10 20.70
CA ASP A 116 -2.53 3.63 22.03
C ASP A 116 -3.71 3.03 22.81
N ASP A 117 -4.94 3.40 22.47
CA ASP A 117 -6.15 2.84 23.07
C ASP A 117 -6.60 1.51 22.42
N LEU A 118 -5.90 1.04 21.38
CA LEU A 118 -6.29 -0.16 20.64
C LEU A 118 -6.43 -1.40 21.53
N ASP A 119 -5.46 -1.61 22.42
CA ASP A 119 -5.43 -2.77 23.32
C ASP A 119 -6.61 -2.80 24.31
N ASP A 120 -7.16 -1.64 24.64
CA ASP A 120 -8.28 -1.51 25.58
C ASP A 120 -9.64 -1.53 24.89
N ILE A 121 -9.75 -0.98 23.69
CA ILE A 121 -11.02 -0.83 22.98
C ILE A 121 -11.34 -2.08 22.13
N LEU A 122 -10.35 -2.65 21.43
CA LEU A 122 -10.59 -3.72 20.46
C LEU A 122 -11.23 -5.00 21.07
N PRO A 123 -10.87 -5.43 22.30
CA PRO A 123 -11.57 -6.57 22.92
C PRO A 123 -13.09 -6.36 23.03
N GLY A 124 -13.54 -5.14 23.38
CA GLY A 124 -14.96 -4.79 23.42
C GLY A 124 -15.64 -4.77 22.05
N LEU A 125 -14.89 -4.47 20.98
CA LEU A 125 -15.40 -4.52 19.61
C LEU A 125 -15.48 -5.96 19.07
N LEU A 126 -14.63 -6.86 19.54
CA LEU A 126 -14.63 -8.29 19.22
C LEU A 126 -15.78 -9.03 19.90
N GLU A 127 -16.21 -8.56 21.07
CA GLU A 127 -17.29 -9.19 21.84
C GLU A 127 -18.60 -9.17 21.04
N GLY A 128 -19.30 -10.31 21.03
CA GLY A 128 -20.57 -10.49 20.32
C GLY A 128 -20.41 -10.64 18.80
N ARG A 129 -19.19 -10.78 18.30
CA ARG A 129 -18.93 -11.11 16.89
C ARG A 129 -18.54 -12.58 16.76
N SER A 130 -19.14 -13.27 15.78
CA SER A 130 -18.84 -14.68 15.52
C SER A 130 -17.56 -14.85 14.73
N ARG A 131 -17.27 -13.92 13.79
CA ARG A 131 -16.21 -14.04 12.79
C ARG A 131 -15.24 -12.89 12.85
N VAL A 132 -13.95 -13.22 12.75
CA VAL A 132 -12.86 -12.25 12.60
C VAL A 132 -12.20 -12.45 11.24
N TYR A 133 -12.23 -11.42 10.40
CA TYR A 133 -11.47 -11.37 9.15
C TYR A 133 -10.18 -10.59 9.36
N TYR A 134 -9.04 -11.22 9.06
CA TYR A 134 -7.72 -10.64 9.22
C TYR A 134 -6.72 -11.36 8.29
N HIS A 135 -5.60 -10.74 7.96
CA HIS A 135 -4.53 -11.36 7.18
C HIS A 135 -3.55 -12.12 8.08
N PHE A 136 -3.90 -13.33 8.48
CA PHE A 136 -3.07 -14.16 9.36
C PHE A 136 -1.72 -14.50 8.74
N GLY A 137 -0.65 -14.40 9.55
CA GLY A 137 0.71 -14.76 9.16
C GLY A 137 1.47 -13.68 8.38
N ARG A 138 0.89 -12.51 8.14
CA ARG A 138 1.60 -11.38 7.52
C ARG A 138 2.45 -10.61 8.54
N ASP A 139 1.98 -10.51 9.79
CA ASP A 139 2.63 -9.82 10.90
C ASP A 139 2.48 -10.67 12.16
N ALA A 140 3.56 -11.34 12.58
CA ALA A 140 3.55 -12.26 13.72
C ALA A 140 3.26 -11.54 15.06
N ASP A 141 3.70 -10.31 15.23
CA ASP A 141 3.46 -9.54 16.45
C ASP A 141 2.00 -9.12 16.54
N PHE A 142 1.41 -8.71 15.42
CA PHE A 142 -0.03 -8.38 15.37
C PHE A 142 -0.91 -9.63 15.51
N ASP A 143 -0.50 -10.76 14.93
CA ASP A 143 -1.17 -12.07 15.13
C ASP A 143 -1.29 -12.41 16.61
N LEU A 144 -0.18 -12.27 17.36
CA LEU A 144 -0.15 -12.52 18.81
C LEU A 144 -1.04 -11.53 19.59
N LYS A 145 -1.06 -10.26 19.21
CA LYS A 145 -1.95 -9.27 19.80
C LYS A 145 -3.42 -9.64 19.58
N LEU A 146 -3.81 -9.98 18.34
CA LEU A 146 -5.17 -10.38 18.01
C LEU A 146 -5.63 -11.58 18.84
N ILE A 147 -4.79 -12.61 18.94
CA ILE A 147 -5.04 -13.78 19.79
C ILE A 147 -5.20 -13.37 21.27
N GLY A 148 -4.36 -12.45 21.75
CA GLY A 148 -4.42 -11.90 23.09
C GLY A 148 -5.75 -11.21 23.40
N TRP A 149 -6.24 -10.36 22.48
CA TRP A 149 -7.54 -9.68 22.62
C TRP A 149 -8.71 -10.68 22.65
N VAL A 150 -8.69 -11.67 21.75
CA VAL A 150 -9.70 -12.76 21.77
C VAL A 150 -9.68 -13.52 23.08
N ASN A 151 -8.50 -13.85 23.61
CA ASN A 151 -8.36 -14.54 24.90
C ASN A 151 -8.84 -13.68 26.07
N ARG A 152 -8.66 -12.37 25.99
CA ARG A 152 -9.22 -11.44 26.99
C ARG A 152 -10.76 -11.54 27.03
N VAL A 153 -11.42 -11.59 25.87
CA VAL A 153 -12.88 -11.82 25.81
C VAL A 153 -13.25 -13.23 26.33
N ARG A 154 -12.50 -14.27 25.91
CA ARG A 154 -12.70 -15.66 26.40
C ARG A 154 -12.64 -15.79 27.90
N SER A 155 -11.77 -15.05 28.56
CA SER A 155 -11.65 -15.09 30.02
C SER A 155 -12.91 -14.62 30.74
N GLN A 156 -13.78 -13.87 30.05
CA GLN A 156 -15.01 -13.27 30.58
C GLN A 156 -16.28 -14.07 30.23
N VAL A 157 -16.17 -15.22 29.58
CA VAL A 157 -17.33 -16.07 29.19
C VAL A 157 -18.22 -16.42 30.38
N ARG A 158 -17.65 -16.64 31.57
CA ARG A 158 -18.43 -16.92 32.80
C ARG A 158 -19.30 -15.73 33.21
N HIS A 159 -18.99 -14.52 32.72
CA HIS A 159 -19.75 -13.29 32.94
C HIS A 159 -20.68 -12.94 31.76
N GLY A 160 -20.80 -13.84 30.79
CA GLY A 160 -21.70 -13.69 29.65
C GLY A 160 -21.07 -13.16 28.37
N ALA A 161 -19.75 -12.92 28.34
CA ALA A 161 -19.06 -12.47 27.16
C ALA A 161 -19.10 -13.52 26.02
N GLN A 162 -19.24 -13.06 24.79
CA GLN A 162 -19.32 -13.91 23.59
C GLN A 162 -18.10 -13.67 22.70
N PRO A 163 -17.04 -14.48 22.84
CA PRO A 163 -15.84 -14.35 22.02
C PRO A 163 -16.08 -14.89 20.60
N PRO A 164 -15.35 -14.37 19.59
CA PRO A 164 -15.38 -14.92 18.24
C PRO A 164 -14.82 -16.35 18.22
N HIS A 165 -15.34 -17.15 17.29
CA HIS A 165 -14.98 -18.56 17.15
C HIS A 165 -14.59 -18.94 15.72
N GLU A 166 -14.82 -18.07 14.72
CA GLU A 166 -14.38 -18.25 13.34
C GLU A 166 -13.31 -17.21 12.99
N PHE A 167 -12.20 -17.66 12.42
CA PHE A 167 -11.09 -16.83 11.99
C PHE A 167 -10.85 -17.05 10.50
N LEU A 168 -11.00 -16.01 9.70
CA LEU A 168 -11.08 -16.10 8.26
C LEU A 168 -10.02 -15.18 7.61
N GLU A 169 -9.40 -15.68 6.53
CA GLU A 169 -8.47 -14.90 5.74
C GLU A 169 -9.20 -13.77 5.00
N LEU A 170 -8.84 -12.52 5.30
CA LEU A 170 -9.47 -11.33 4.71
C LEU A 170 -9.25 -11.24 3.20
N GLY A 171 -8.07 -11.68 2.72
CA GLY A 171 -7.72 -11.66 1.32
C GLY A 171 -8.72 -12.38 0.43
N HIS A 172 -9.38 -13.41 0.94
CA HIS A 172 -10.41 -14.14 0.20
C HIS A 172 -11.54 -13.23 -0.30
N LEU A 173 -12.00 -12.29 0.51
CA LEU A 173 -13.04 -11.33 0.12
C LEU A 173 -12.45 -10.14 -0.63
N LEU A 174 -11.37 -9.59 -0.11
CA LEU A 174 -10.82 -8.32 -0.59
C LEU A 174 -10.18 -8.44 -1.98
N HIS A 175 -9.52 -9.55 -2.29
CA HIS A 175 -8.91 -9.75 -3.60
C HIS A 175 -9.94 -9.89 -4.72
N GLU A 176 -11.08 -10.53 -4.45
CA GLU A 176 -12.21 -10.57 -5.39
C GLU A 176 -12.74 -9.15 -5.69
N GLN A 177 -12.88 -8.32 -4.66
CA GLN A 177 -13.30 -6.93 -4.84
C GLN A 177 -12.29 -6.11 -5.66
N ARG A 178 -10.98 -6.36 -5.48
CA ARG A 178 -9.91 -5.67 -6.20
C ARG A 178 -9.68 -6.18 -7.62
N LEU A 179 -10.26 -7.32 -7.99
CA LEU A 179 -10.11 -7.90 -9.32
C LEU A 179 -10.63 -6.96 -10.42
N PHE A 180 -11.79 -6.34 -10.20
CA PHE A 180 -12.39 -5.39 -11.12
C PHE A 180 -12.12 -3.96 -10.69
N LYS A 181 -11.35 -3.21 -11.49
CA LYS A 181 -10.94 -1.83 -11.20
C LYS A 181 -12.05 -0.86 -11.52
N SER A 182 -12.26 0.12 -10.67
CA SER A 182 -13.15 1.26 -10.94
C SER A 182 -12.56 2.18 -12.01
N GLY A 183 -13.38 3.08 -12.55
CA GLY A 183 -12.90 4.08 -13.51
C GLY A 183 -11.82 5.01 -12.93
N ALA A 184 -11.88 5.31 -11.62
CA ALA A 184 -10.85 6.11 -10.94
C ALA A 184 -9.52 5.34 -10.83
N GLU A 185 -9.56 4.06 -10.51
CA GLU A 185 -8.37 3.19 -10.48
C GLU A 185 -7.74 3.06 -11.86
N VAL A 186 -8.55 2.81 -12.89
CA VAL A 186 -8.07 2.74 -14.29
C VAL A 186 -7.40 4.04 -14.72
N ALA A 187 -7.93 5.20 -14.31
CA ALA A 187 -7.32 6.50 -14.59
C ALA A 187 -5.94 6.66 -13.94
N LEU A 188 -5.77 6.19 -12.68
CA LEU A 188 -4.48 6.20 -11.98
C LEU A 188 -3.48 5.23 -12.63
N MET A 189 -3.91 4.02 -12.95
CA MET A 189 -3.07 3.02 -13.65
C MET A 189 -2.62 3.54 -15.02
N HIS A 190 -3.53 4.17 -15.77
CA HIS A 190 -3.20 4.77 -17.06
C HIS A 190 -2.20 5.93 -16.90
N HIS A 191 -2.35 6.76 -15.87
CA HIS A 191 -1.40 7.84 -15.58
C HIS A 191 -0.01 7.29 -15.21
N ALA A 192 0.05 6.27 -14.35
CA ALA A 192 1.30 5.56 -14.02
C ALA A 192 1.98 4.99 -15.27
N ALA A 193 1.21 4.35 -16.17
CA ALA A 193 1.72 3.82 -17.42
C ALA A 193 2.27 4.93 -18.35
N GLN A 194 1.59 6.09 -18.42
CA GLN A 194 2.10 7.23 -19.19
C GLN A 194 3.42 7.79 -18.63
N ILE A 195 3.58 7.81 -17.29
CA ILE A 195 4.86 8.19 -16.66
C ILE A 195 5.95 7.20 -17.08
N SER A 196 5.68 5.89 -17.02
CA SER A 196 6.63 4.86 -17.42
C SER A 196 7.01 4.93 -18.91
N VAL A 197 6.05 5.19 -19.79
CA VAL A 197 6.35 5.41 -21.22
C VAL A 197 7.33 6.58 -21.41
N ARG A 198 7.11 7.72 -20.73
CA ARG A 198 8.04 8.86 -20.80
C ARG A 198 9.41 8.51 -20.24
N ALA A 199 9.49 7.71 -19.17
CA ALA A 199 10.73 7.27 -18.58
C ALA A 199 11.54 6.37 -19.52
N HIS A 200 10.88 5.37 -20.12
CA HIS A 200 11.51 4.50 -21.12
C HIS A 200 12.01 5.28 -22.32
N LEU A 201 11.23 6.23 -22.83
CA LEU A 201 11.67 7.11 -23.93
C LEU A 201 12.87 7.99 -23.55
N ALA A 202 12.94 8.44 -22.29
CA ALA A 202 14.11 9.19 -21.81
C ALA A 202 15.36 8.32 -21.75
N ALA A 203 15.24 7.10 -21.19
CA ALA A 203 16.34 6.12 -21.16
C ALA A 203 16.81 5.72 -22.57
N MET A 204 15.89 5.46 -23.50
CA MET A 204 16.23 5.17 -24.90
C MET A 204 17.00 6.34 -25.56
N LYS A 205 16.62 7.57 -25.30
CA LYS A 205 17.31 8.76 -25.83
C LYS A 205 18.69 8.97 -25.23
N ALA A 206 18.89 8.59 -23.97
CA ALA A 206 20.16 8.66 -23.27
C ALA A 206 21.13 7.54 -23.65
N ALA A 207 20.59 6.43 -24.17
CA ALA A 207 21.38 5.25 -24.53
C ALA A 207 22.43 5.55 -25.60
N ARG A 208 23.65 5.09 -25.34
CA ARG A 208 24.81 5.16 -26.23
C ARG A 208 25.84 4.10 -25.84
N ALA A 209 26.68 3.71 -26.76
CA ALA A 209 27.80 2.82 -26.44
C ALA A 209 28.65 3.41 -25.32
N GLY A 210 28.99 2.57 -24.34
CA GLY A 210 29.79 2.93 -23.20
C GLY A 210 29.02 3.53 -22.00
N ILE A 211 27.69 3.70 -22.09
CA ILE A 211 26.86 4.11 -20.95
C ILE A 211 26.79 2.96 -19.92
N HIS A 212 26.72 3.28 -18.64
CA HIS A 212 26.47 2.28 -17.61
C HIS A 212 24.97 2.08 -17.40
N GLU A 213 24.60 0.88 -16.99
CA GLU A 213 23.21 0.50 -16.72
C GLU A 213 22.55 1.41 -15.66
N TYR A 214 23.29 1.78 -14.58
CA TYR A 214 22.79 2.71 -13.56
C TYR A 214 22.55 4.14 -14.09
N GLU A 215 23.23 4.57 -15.15
CA GLU A 215 22.97 5.90 -15.76
C GLU A 215 21.59 5.88 -16.47
N LEU A 216 21.22 4.77 -17.11
CA LEU A 216 19.88 4.59 -17.69
C LEU A 216 18.81 4.48 -16.61
N GLN A 217 19.11 3.77 -15.50
CA GLN A 217 18.24 3.72 -14.32
C GLN A 217 18.01 5.13 -13.75
N ALA A 218 19.04 5.94 -13.64
CA ALA A 218 18.92 7.32 -13.15
C ALA A 218 17.99 8.17 -14.04
N GLU A 219 18.01 7.97 -15.37
CA GLU A 219 17.06 8.64 -16.27
C GLU A 219 15.61 8.21 -16.06
N LEU A 220 15.37 6.93 -15.79
CA LEU A 220 14.03 6.43 -15.43
C LEU A 220 13.55 7.09 -14.14
N GLU A 221 14.36 7.04 -13.09
CA GLU A 221 14.02 7.56 -11.76
C GLU A 221 13.81 9.07 -11.77
N ARG A 222 14.61 9.81 -12.55
CA ARG A 222 14.43 11.26 -12.76
C ARG A 222 13.03 11.57 -13.29
N VAL A 223 12.55 10.79 -14.27
CA VAL A 223 11.20 10.99 -14.82
C VAL A 223 10.13 10.62 -13.80
N PHE A 224 10.30 9.52 -13.06
CA PHE A 224 9.37 9.12 -12.02
C PHE A 224 9.23 10.23 -10.96
N ARG A 225 10.34 10.69 -10.39
CA ARG A 225 10.35 11.73 -9.36
C ARG A 225 9.80 13.08 -9.85
N ALA A 226 10.11 13.45 -11.10
CA ALA A 226 9.58 14.68 -11.69
C ALA A 226 8.05 14.65 -11.92
N ASN A 227 7.41 13.49 -11.78
CA ASN A 227 5.97 13.31 -11.92
C ASN A 227 5.29 12.83 -10.62
N ASP A 228 5.89 13.07 -9.45
CA ASP A 228 5.37 12.67 -8.14
C ASP A 228 5.11 11.15 -8.05
N ALA A 229 5.99 10.36 -8.69
CA ALA A 229 5.93 8.91 -8.71
C ALA A 229 7.23 8.30 -8.15
N VAL A 230 7.15 7.03 -7.77
CA VAL A 230 8.28 6.24 -7.31
C VAL A 230 8.43 5.00 -8.20
N PRO A 231 9.59 4.32 -8.22
CA PRO A 231 9.69 3.00 -8.82
C PRO A 231 8.70 2.03 -8.17
N ALA A 232 7.90 1.34 -8.98
CA ALA A 232 6.94 0.33 -8.48
C ALA A 232 7.66 -0.92 -7.95
N TYR A 233 8.83 -1.18 -8.48
CA TYR A 233 9.75 -2.26 -8.11
C TYR A 233 11.19 -1.85 -8.45
N CYS A 234 12.17 -2.66 -8.02
CA CYS A 234 13.56 -2.43 -8.40
C CYS A 234 13.71 -2.51 -9.91
N SER A 235 14.02 -1.39 -10.57
CA SER A 235 14.19 -1.36 -12.02
C SER A 235 15.30 -2.31 -12.46
N ILE A 236 15.05 -3.04 -13.52
CA ILE A 236 16.00 -3.94 -14.18
C ILE A 236 16.53 -3.23 -15.42
N VAL A 237 17.84 -3.04 -15.49
CA VAL A 237 18.52 -2.47 -16.65
C VAL A 237 19.68 -3.39 -17.00
N GLY A 238 19.50 -4.26 -17.98
CA GLY A 238 20.49 -5.28 -18.38
C GLY A 238 21.03 -5.02 -19.78
N ALA A 239 22.33 -4.73 -19.90
CA ALA A 239 23.03 -4.62 -21.17
C ALA A 239 23.67 -5.96 -21.57
N GLY A 240 23.60 -6.30 -22.86
CA GLY A 240 24.18 -7.52 -23.40
C GLY A 240 23.68 -8.76 -22.66
N ARG A 241 24.58 -9.59 -22.13
CA ARG A 241 24.26 -10.83 -21.42
C ARG A 241 23.42 -10.62 -20.16
N ASN A 242 23.51 -9.45 -19.50
CA ASN A 242 22.74 -9.15 -18.30
C ASN A 242 21.23 -9.07 -18.60
N GLY A 243 20.84 -8.70 -19.81
CA GLY A 243 19.45 -8.73 -20.27
C GLY A 243 18.83 -10.12 -20.35
N CYS A 244 19.63 -11.20 -20.18
CA CYS A 244 19.15 -12.58 -20.11
C CYS A 244 18.89 -13.06 -18.66
N ILE A 245 19.15 -12.21 -17.65
CA ILE A 245 18.91 -12.51 -16.23
C ILE A 245 17.57 -11.88 -15.85
N LEU A 246 16.56 -12.71 -15.57
CA LEU A 246 15.17 -12.25 -15.39
C LEU A 246 15.00 -11.15 -14.33
N HIS A 247 15.62 -11.30 -13.18
CA HIS A 247 15.54 -10.29 -12.09
C HIS A 247 16.93 -9.71 -11.79
N TYR A 248 17.63 -9.25 -12.84
CA TYR A 248 18.91 -8.57 -12.72
C TYR A 248 18.74 -7.24 -11.96
N ARG A 249 19.54 -7.02 -10.92
CA ARG A 249 19.40 -5.87 -10.02
C ARG A 249 20.66 -5.03 -9.84
N ASP A 250 21.82 -5.55 -10.24
CA ASP A 250 23.09 -4.86 -10.01
C ASP A 250 23.19 -3.57 -10.83
N ASN A 251 22.66 -3.57 -12.05
CA ASN A 251 22.58 -2.42 -12.95
C ASN A 251 23.91 -1.64 -13.02
N ASN A 252 25.04 -2.34 -13.03
CA ASN A 252 26.36 -1.72 -12.89
C ASN A 252 27.31 -1.93 -14.07
N ALA A 253 26.92 -2.75 -15.06
CA ALA A 253 27.77 -3.02 -16.21
C ALA A 253 27.77 -1.86 -17.20
N ARG A 254 28.86 -1.78 -17.96
CA ARG A 254 29.02 -0.83 -19.07
C ARG A 254 28.60 -1.48 -20.37
N SER A 255 27.68 -0.84 -21.09
CA SER A 255 27.22 -1.31 -22.40
C SER A 255 28.29 -1.18 -23.49
N ARG A 256 28.25 -2.05 -24.48
CA ARG A 256 29.16 -2.03 -25.64
C ARG A 256 28.37 -1.69 -26.90
N ASP A 257 29.07 -1.20 -27.89
CA ASP A 257 28.46 -0.93 -29.19
C ASP A 257 27.87 -2.22 -29.78
N GLY A 258 26.65 -2.14 -30.33
CA GLY A 258 25.93 -3.28 -30.89
C GLY A 258 25.22 -4.19 -29.90
N GLU A 259 25.39 -3.98 -28.60
CA GLU A 259 24.63 -4.73 -27.58
C GLU A 259 23.17 -4.24 -27.49
N LEU A 260 22.29 -5.17 -27.10
CA LEU A 260 20.92 -4.85 -26.69
C LEU A 260 20.89 -4.44 -25.21
N VAL A 261 20.01 -3.54 -24.89
CA VAL A 261 19.65 -3.18 -23.51
C VAL A 261 18.21 -3.57 -23.28
N LEU A 262 17.97 -4.40 -22.27
CA LEU A 262 16.64 -4.68 -21.74
C LEU A 262 16.40 -3.78 -20.53
N ILE A 263 15.27 -3.07 -20.53
CA ILE A 263 14.78 -2.31 -19.40
C ILE A 263 13.42 -2.87 -19.01
N ASP A 264 13.30 -3.25 -17.73
CA ASP A 264 12.03 -3.58 -17.09
C ASP A 264 11.86 -2.65 -15.90
N ALA A 265 10.95 -1.69 -16.05
CA ALA A 265 10.74 -0.63 -15.08
C ALA A 265 9.33 -0.05 -15.17
N GLY A 266 8.76 0.23 -14.02
CA GLY A 266 7.44 0.81 -13.89
C GLY A 266 7.37 1.88 -12.81
N ALA A 267 6.53 2.89 -13.02
CA ALA A 267 6.19 3.89 -12.02
C ALA A 267 5.04 3.42 -11.14
N GLU A 268 5.13 3.69 -9.85
CA GLU A 268 3.99 3.69 -8.94
C GLU A 268 3.56 5.13 -8.70
N TYR A 269 2.30 5.42 -9.01
CA TYR A 269 1.68 6.72 -8.79
C TYR A 269 0.48 6.57 -7.87
N ARG A 270 0.54 7.18 -6.69
CA ARG A 270 -0.53 7.14 -5.66
C ARG A 270 -0.99 5.72 -5.31
N GLY A 271 -0.03 4.77 -5.22
CA GLY A 271 -0.29 3.38 -4.86
C GLY A 271 -0.73 2.49 -6.03
N TYR A 272 -0.77 2.99 -7.26
CA TYR A 272 -1.09 2.22 -8.47
C TYR A 272 0.15 2.10 -9.37
N ALA A 273 0.56 0.87 -9.58
CA ALA A 273 1.75 0.53 -10.34
C ALA A 273 1.48 0.39 -11.85
N SER A 274 2.51 0.63 -12.63
CA SER A 274 2.64 0.16 -14.02
C SER A 274 3.86 -0.72 -14.16
N ASP A 275 3.91 -1.50 -15.23
CA ASP A 275 4.95 -2.49 -15.50
C ASP A 275 5.19 -2.52 -17.02
N ILE A 276 6.41 -2.17 -17.45
CA ILE A 276 6.78 -2.09 -18.87
C ILE A 276 8.18 -2.65 -19.07
N THR A 277 8.30 -3.66 -19.92
CA THR A 277 9.59 -4.17 -20.40
C THR A 277 9.81 -3.78 -21.87
N ARG A 278 11.01 -3.27 -22.20
CA ARG A 278 11.44 -2.98 -23.57
C ARG A 278 12.91 -3.35 -23.77
N THR A 279 13.19 -3.91 -24.95
CA THR A 279 14.54 -4.22 -25.40
C THR A 279 14.84 -3.43 -26.66
N PHE A 280 16.00 -2.78 -26.68
CA PHE A 280 16.43 -1.93 -27.78
C PHE A 280 17.96 -1.95 -27.92
N PRO A 281 18.52 -1.69 -29.11
CA PRO A 281 19.97 -1.61 -29.29
C PRO A 281 20.53 -0.32 -28.68
N VAL A 282 21.66 -0.44 -27.97
CA VAL A 282 22.29 0.70 -27.25
C VAL A 282 22.68 1.86 -28.20
N ASN A 283 22.98 1.55 -29.45
CA ASN A 283 23.37 2.54 -30.49
C ASN A 283 22.20 2.95 -31.41
N GLY A 284 20.95 2.50 -31.09
CA GLY A 284 19.75 2.83 -31.86
C GLY A 284 19.59 2.07 -33.18
N ARG A 285 20.44 1.08 -33.47
CA ARG A 285 20.40 0.29 -34.72
C ARG A 285 20.42 -1.20 -34.44
N PHE A 286 19.41 -1.91 -34.90
CA PHE A 286 19.43 -3.37 -34.84
C PHE A 286 20.46 -3.91 -35.84
N SER A 287 21.19 -4.94 -35.42
CA SER A 287 22.02 -5.74 -36.34
C SER A 287 21.16 -6.61 -37.28
N ALA A 288 21.73 -7.01 -38.40
CA ALA A 288 21.09 -7.97 -39.27
C ALA A 288 20.97 -9.33 -38.60
#